data_09331c81cbb881ae0891920f2c056f7d
#
_entry.id   09331c81cbb881ae0891920f2c056f7d
#
_cell.length_a   1.000
_cell.length_b   1.000
_cell.length_c   1.000
_cell.angle_alpha   90.00
_cell.angle_beta   90.00
_cell.angle_gamma   90.00
#
_symmetry.space_group_name_H-M   'P 1'
#
loop_
_entity.id
_entity.type
_entity.pdbx_description
1 polymer ?
#
loop_
_entity_poly.entity_id
_entity_poly.type
_entity_poly.pdbx_seq_one_letter_code
_entity_poly.pdbx_strand_id
1 'polypeptide(L)'
;MRLLRVFLSQFAQVRRLNRPAKLFLLALLLDGFLFSGWNLFFNFYILEAGFSRQYLGLINAMPSIAALIFGVPMGMLSDRIGRKRAMILGFTAANVAIIVMCSVRQPLVMLAMAFVWGVSGQLYVLSHAPFMMKVSDDSSRDLLFSVSFGVFPLANTFGNAVAGLLPGLFSHLFGVADHSALAYQAVLLTSVISSFLVLAPIAFIREPQTRLEAERAVSPRASRQPVWSVLIRPLTLKLALPNLITGFGAALLIPYLNLFFVERHHVSDQTLGLLFSASALLIGVASFIGPRLVGNLGGKIRMIVLVQSASLAFLLVLGFSPLVWLAVVGFLVRGTLMNMAAPLFDAYAMELTPEAEQGALNSIRSWAWNFGWAVGPYISGLVQEKYGFAPLFINTAILYAIAIGVTWLFFGRKRPATVAAVPAA
;
A
#
# COMPACT_ATOMS: atom_id res chain seq x y z
N MET A 1 6.16 9.39 26.22
CA MET A 1 7.25 10.36 26.03
C MET A 1 8.48 9.80 25.29
N ARG A 2 9.05 8.62 25.66
CA ARG A 2 10.24 8.05 24.93
C ARG A 2 9.99 7.80 23.44
N LEU A 3 8.84 7.25 23.05
CA LEU A 3 8.50 6.94 21.65
C LEU A 3 8.39 8.21 20.79
N LEU A 4 7.74 9.25 21.30
CA LEU A 4 7.63 10.54 20.62
C LEU A 4 8.99 11.20 20.42
N ARG A 5 9.89 11.12 21.40
CA ARG A 5 11.27 11.64 21.29
C ARG A 5 12.07 10.89 20.22
N VAL A 6 11.92 9.57 20.13
CA VAL A 6 12.60 8.76 19.07
C VAL A 6 12.06 9.11 17.69
N PHE A 7 10.74 9.23 17.56
CA PHE A 7 10.10 9.68 16.31
C PHE A 7 10.62 11.05 15.88
N LEU A 8 10.56 12.03 16.78
CA LEU A 8 11.06 13.39 16.51
C LEU A 8 12.57 13.42 16.23
N SER A 9 13.36 12.54 16.89
CA SER A 9 14.81 12.45 16.62
C SER A 9 15.13 11.90 15.23
N GLN A 10 14.34 10.96 14.69
CA GLN A 10 14.50 10.48 13.32
C GLN A 10 14.20 11.58 12.30
N PHE A 11 13.15 12.38 12.52
CA PHE A 11 12.87 13.55 11.67
C PHE A 11 13.96 14.62 11.77
N ALA A 12 14.53 14.84 12.95
CA ALA A 12 15.67 15.74 13.10
C ALA A 12 16.91 15.25 12.31
N GLN A 13 17.09 13.92 12.20
CA GLN A 13 18.18 13.33 11.43
C GLN A 13 17.99 13.46 9.90
N VAL A 14 16.76 13.71 9.40
CA VAL A 14 16.51 13.98 7.97
C VAL A 14 17.35 15.16 7.48
N ARG A 15 17.70 16.09 8.37
CA ARG A 15 18.62 17.20 8.03
C ARG A 15 20.00 16.71 7.54
N ARG A 16 20.42 15.50 7.97
CA ARG A 16 21.72 14.90 7.60
C ARG A 16 21.69 14.21 6.24
N LEU A 17 20.50 13.91 5.70
CA LEU A 17 20.36 13.31 4.38
C LEU A 17 20.88 14.28 3.30
N ASN A 18 21.40 13.72 2.22
CA ASN A 18 21.79 14.48 1.05
C ASN A 18 20.59 15.11 0.33
N ARG A 19 20.86 16.07 -0.56
CA ARG A 19 19.81 16.80 -1.29
C ARG A 19 18.91 15.89 -2.14
N PRO A 20 19.40 14.90 -2.91
CA PRO A 20 18.56 13.97 -3.66
C PRO A 20 17.58 13.19 -2.78
N ALA A 21 18.02 12.67 -1.63
CA ALA A 21 17.18 11.96 -0.69
C ALA A 21 16.08 12.86 -0.10
N LYS A 22 16.40 14.10 0.26
CA LYS A 22 15.42 15.10 0.75
C LYS A 22 14.37 15.43 -0.29
N LEU A 23 14.78 15.64 -1.55
CA LEU A 23 13.84 15.90 -2.66
C LEU A 23 12.93 14.71 -2.91
N PHE A 24 13.43 13.49 -2.80
CA PHE A 24 12.62 12.28 -2.92
C PHE A 24 11.60 12.17 -1.76
N LEU A 25 12.00 12.43 -0.52
CA LEU A 25 11.07 12.45 0.61
C LEU A 25 10.00 13.55 0.46
N LEU A 26 10.37 14.71 -0.09
CA LEU A 26 9.41 15.77 -0.41
C LEU A 26 8.41 15.31 -1.49
N ALA A 27 8.88 14.59 -2.51
CA ALA A 27 8.00 14.00 -3.52
C ALA A 27 6.99 13.03 -2.90
N LEU A 28 7.45 12.13 -2.02
CA LEU A 28 6.55 11.19 -1.31
C LEU A 28 5.55 11.90 -0.39
N LEU A 29 5.97 12.99 0.26
CA LEU A 29 5.07 13.79 1.09
C LEU A 29 3.99 14.46 0.25
N LEU A 30 4.37 15.09 -0.86
CA LEU A 30 3.41 15.69 -1.79
C LEU A 30 2.45 14.64 -2.38
N ASP A 31 2.97 13.47 -2.77
CA ASP A 31 2.18 12.38 -3.33
C ASP A 31 1.12 11.89 -2.32
N GLY A 32 1.54 11.56 -1.09
CA GLY A 32 0.62 11.13 -0.04
C GLY A 32 -0.44 12.18 0.30
N PHE A 33 -0.09 13.48 0.29
CA PHE A 33 -1.03 14.54 0.59
C PHE A 33 -2.02 14.79 -0.56
N LEU A 34 -1.51 14.98 -1.78
CA LEU A 34 -2.30 15.42 -2.92
C LEU A 34 -3.18 14.31 -3.50
N PHE A 35 -2.73 13.06 -3.44
CA PHE A 35 -3.48 11.92 -3.98
C PHE A 35 -4.57 11.38 -3.05
N SER A 36 -4.73 11.95 -1.85
CA SER A 36 -5.70 11.47 -0.84
C SER A 36 -7.16 11.54 -1.30
N GLY A 37 -7.54 12.58 -2.05
CA GLY A 37 -8.90 12.71 -2.58
C GLY A 37 -9.27 11.60 -3.55
N TRP A 38 -8.31 11.13 -4.35
CA TRP A 38 -8.48 9.95 -5.19
C TRP A 38 -8.82 8.71 -4.36
N ASN A 39 -8.02 8.43 -3.33
CA ASN A 39 -8.20 7.25 -2.49
C ASN A 39 -9.54 7.23 -1.74
N LEU A 40 -10.04 8.40 -1.34
CA LEU A 40 -11.29 8.51 -0.59
C LEU A 40 -12.53 8.44 -1.49
N PHE A 41 -12.51 9.12 -2.66
CA PHE A 41 -13.75 9.44 -3.38
C PHE A 41 -13.89 8.77 -4.74
N PHE A 42 -12.90 7.99 -5.20
CA PHE A 42 -12.98 7.29 -6.49
C PHE A 42 -14.19 6.34 -6.57
N ASN A 43 -14.44 5.56 -5.53
CA ASN A 43 -15.55 4.61 -5.50
C ASN A 43 -16.90 5.33 -5.59
N PHE A 44 -17.06 6.45 -4.88
CA PHE A 44 -18.27 7.26 -4.93
C PHE A 44 -18.49 7.85 -6.33
N TYR A 45 -17.42 8.38 -6.94
CA TYR A 45 -17.50 8.90 -8.30
C TYR A 45 -18.04 7.86 -9.29
N ILE A 46 -17.54 6.63 -9.24
CA ILE A 46 -17.97 5.56 -10.14
C ILE A 46 -19.45 5.23 -9.93
N LEU A 47 -19.91 5.10 -8.68
CA LEU A 47 -21.30 4.77 -8.39
C LEU A 47 -22.25 5.93 -8.74
N GLU A 48 -21.90 7.17 -8.39
CA GLU A 48 -22.69 8.36 -8.70
C GLU A 48 -22.68 8.71 -10.20
N ALA A 49 -21.67 8.24 -10.95
CA ALA A 49 -21.67 8.31 -12.41
C ALA A 49 -22.60 7.26 -13.06
N GLY A 50 -23.30 6.44 -12.29
CA GLY A 50 -24.29 5.46 -12.73
C GLY A 50 -23.74 4.07 -13.07
N PHE A 51 -22.47 3.78 -12.72
CA PHE A 51 -21.92 2.46 -12.94
C PHE A 51 -22.28 1.48 -11.79
N SER A 52 -22.38 0.17 -12.13
CA SER A 52 -22.68 -0.87 -11.17
C SER A 52 -21.52 -1.15 -10.20
N ARG A 53 -21.81 -1.79 -9.08
CA ARG A 53 -20.78 -2.26 -8.13
C ARG A 53 -19.88 -3.33 -8.75
N GLN A 54 -20.43 -4.15 -9.64
CA GLN A 54 -19.65 -5.11 -10.41
C GLN A 54 -18.59 -4.39 -11.27
N TYR A 55 -18.99 -3.31 -11.96
CA TYR A 55 -18.06 -2.50 -12.75
C TYR A 55 -17.02 -1.81 -11.87
N LEU A 56 -17.42 -1.28 -10.71
CA LEU A 56 -16.51 -0.72 -9.71
C LEU A 56 -15.48 -1.78 -9.26
N GLY A 57 -15.92 -3.00 -9.03
CA GLY A 57 -15.04 -4.12 -8.71
C GLY A 57 -14.02 -4.41 -9.81
N LEU A 58 -14.48 -4.42 -11.05
CA LEU A 58 -13.62 -4.67 -12.20
C LEU A 58 -12.57 -3.57 -12.40
N ILE A 59 -12.96 -2.31 -12.31
CA ILE A 59 -12.03 -1.17 -12.49
C ILE A 59 -10.99 -1.12 -11.35
N ASN A 60 -11.37 -1.45 -10.11
CA ASN A 60 -10.45 -1.55 -8.97
C ASN A 60 -9.48 -2.74 -9.08
N ALA A 61 -9.81 -3.78 -9.85
CA ALA A 61 -8.92 -4.92 -10.12
C ALA A 61 -7.85 -4.62 -11.18
N MET A 62 -8.11 -3.67 -12.11
CA MET A 62 -7.25 -3.41 -13.26
C MET A 62 -5.79 -3.08 -12.90
N PRO A 63 -5.48 -2.26 -11.88
CA PRO A 63 -4.09 -1.95 -11.52
C PRO A 63 -3.32 -3.20 -11.05
N SER A 64 -3.98 -4.12 -10.34
CA SER A 64 -3.35 -5.35 -9.89
C SER A 64 -3.19 -6.38 -11.01
N ILE A 65 -4.13 -6.45 -11.94
CA ILE A 65 -3.99 -7.24 -13.17
C ILE A 65 -2.79 -6.72 -13.98
N ALA A 66 -2.66 -5.40 -14.13
CA ALA A 66 -1.54 -4.76 -14.78
C ALA A 66 -0.19 -5.08 -14.08
N ALA A 67 -0.17 -5.05 -12.74
CA ALA A 67 1.01 -5.40 -11.94
C ALA A 67 1.45 -6.86 -12.13
N LEU A 68 0.50 -7.80 -12.22
CA LEU A 68 0.79 -9.22 -12.46
C LEU A 68 1.44 -9.44 -13.83
N ILE A 69 0.96 -8.75 -14.86
CA ILE A 69 1.43 -8.94 -16.24
C ILE A 69 2.70 -8.13 -16.51
N PHE A 70 2.73 -6.87 -16.08
CA PHE A 70 3.76 -5.90 -16.44
C PHE A 70 4.75 -5.56 -15.32
N GLY A 71 4.60 -6.09 -14.10
CA GLY A 71 5.51 -5.76 -13.00
C GLY A 71 6.98 -6.02 -13.34
N VAL A 72 7.31 -7.21 -13.89
CA VAL A 72 8.69 -7.54 -14.28
C VAL A 72 9.16 -6.69 -15.48
N PRO A 73 8.42 -6.58 -16.61
CA PRO A 73 8.77 -5.70 -17.71
C PRO A 73 9.02 -4.24 -17.28
N MET A 74 8.20 -3.68 -16.40
CA MET A 74 8.36 -2.31 -15.93
C MET A 74 9.61 -2.14 -15.04
N GLY A 75 9.93 -3.12 -14.20
CA GLY A 75 11.19 -3.15 -13.48
C GLY A 75 12.41 -3.14 -14.42
N MET A 76 12.39 -3.98 -15.45
CA MET A 76 13.45 -4.03 -16.48
C MET A 76 13.53 -2.73 -17.28
N LEU A 77 12.40 -2.13 -17.61
CA LEU A 77 12.35 -0.83 -18.29
C LEU A 77 12.99 0.27 -17.41
N SER A 78 12.64 0.30 -16.12
CA SER A 78 13.23 1.22 -15.15
C SER A 78 14.75 1.09 -15.05
N ASP A 79 15.28 -0.15 -15.14
CA ASP A 79 16.71 -0.40 -15.16
C ASP A 79 17.39 0.17 -16.43
N ARG A 80 16.71 0.11 -17.56
CA ARG A 80 17.25 0.57 -18.87
C ARG A 80 17.23 2.08 -19.04
N ILE A 81 16.10 2.74 -18.71
CA ILE A 81 15.94 4.18 -18.95
C ILE A 81 16.45 5.05 -17.80
N GLY A 82 16.78 4.42 -16.67
CA GLY A 82 17.23 5.09 -15.43
C GLY A 82 16.07 5.42 -14.49
N ARG A 83 16.35 5.35 -13.19
CA ARG A 83 15.31 5.41 -12.12
C ARG A 83 14.54 6.72 -12.11
N LYS A 84 15.21 7.86 -12.23
CA LYS A 84 14.59 9.19 -12.28
C LYS A 84 13.64 9.31 -13.48
N ARG A 85 14.09 8.91 -14.68
CA ARG A 85 13.26 8.99 -15.88
C ARG A 85 12.05 8.05 -15.76
N ALA A 86 12.25 6.84 -15.22
CA ALA A 86 11.18 5.89 -14.98
C ALA A 86 10.13 6.46 -14.02
N MET A 87 10.53 7.09 -12.92
CA MET A 87 9.61 7.77 -12.00
C MET A 87 8.82 8.88 -12.68
N ILE A 88 9.48 9.76 -13.45
CA ILE A 88 8.81 10.86 -14.14
C ILE A 88 7.80 10.32 -15.18
N LEU A 89 8.23 9.41 -16.05
CA LEU A 89 7.38 8.84 -17.10
C LEU A 89 6.22 8.05 -16.51
N GLY A 90 6.51 7.18 -15.51
CA GLY A 90 5.49 6.37 -14.86
C GLY A 90 4.44 7.22 -14.16
N PHE A 91 4.86 8.21 -13.38
CA PHE A 91 3.96 9.12 -12.67
C PHE A 91 3.12 9.98 -13.62
N THR A 92 3.76 10.55 -14.64
CA THR A 92 3.05 11.37 -15.65
C THR A 92 2.01 10.54 -16.41
N ALA A 93 2.39 9.38 -16.92
CA ALA A 93 1.47 8.52 -17.67
C ALA A 93 0.34 7.99 -16.79
N ALA A 94 0.62 7.66 -15.52
CA ALA A 94 -0.40 7.25 -14.55
C ALA A 94 -1.45 8.37 -14.32
N ASN A 95 -1.00 9.59 -14.05
CA ASN A 95 -1.90 10.72 -13.82
C ASN A 95 -2.69 11.13 -15.07
N VAL A 96 -2.07 11.09 -16.26
CA VAL A 96 -2.79 11.33 -17.52
C VAL A 96 -3.88 10.27 -17.73
N ALA A 97 -3.58 8.99 -17.48
CA ALA A 97 -4.57 7.93 -17.58
C ALA A 97 -5.75 8.15 -16.62
N ILE A 98 -5.48 8.58 -15.38
CA ILE A 98 -6.54 8.92 -14.41
C ILE A 98 -7.37 10.13 -14.88
N ILE A 99 -6.75 11.18 -15.41
CA ILE A 99 -7.49 12.34 -15.94
C ILE A 99 -8.43 11.90 -17.07
N VAL A 100 -7.95 11.12 -18.02
CA VAL A 100 -8.79 10.59 -19.11
C VAL A 100 -9.91 9.72 -18.55
N MET A 101 -9.63 8.85 -17.60
CA MET A 101 -10.61 7.97 -16.94
C MET A 101 -11.72 8.77 -16.24
N CYS A 102 -11.38 9.88 -15.58
CA CYS A 102 -12.36 10.75 -14.93
C CYS A 102 -13.13 11.64 -15.92
N SER A 103 -12.55 11.96 -17.07
CA SER A 103 -13.14 12.89 -18.05
C SER A 103 -14.06 12.20 -19.06
N VAL A 104 -13.82 10.90 -19.32
CA VAL A 104 -14.54 10.13 -20.35
C VAL A 104 -15.40 9.06 -19.67
N ARG A 105 -16.73 9.24 -19.70
CA ARG A 105 -17.70 8.30 -19.07
C ARG A 105 -18.03 7.10 -19.97
N GLN A 106 -17.05 6.58 -20.70
CA GLN A 106 -17.22 5.41 -21.55
C GLN A 106 -16.56 4.19 -20.88
N PRO A 107 -17.32 3.11 -20.54
CA PRO A 107 -16.83 2.01 -19.69
C PRO A 107 -15.53 1.38 -20.17
N LEU A 108 -15.42 1.11 -21.47
CA LEU A 108 -14.21 0.45 -22.02
C LEU A 108 -12.98 1.35 -21.93
N VAL A 109 -13.14 2.67 -22.18
CA VAL A 109 -12.04 3.64 -22.04
C VAL A 109 -11.59 3.73 -20.59
N MET A 110 -12.53 3.78 -19.64
CA MET A 110 -12.20 3.83 -18.21
C MET A 110 -11.43 2.59 -17.76
N LEU A 111 -11.85 1.39 -18.19
CA LEU A 111 -11.12 0.14 -17.89
C LEU A 111 -9.73 0.13 -18.51
N ALA A 112 -9.61 0.54 -19.78
CA ALA A 112 -8.32 0.62 -20.45
C ALA A 112 -7.39 1.62 -19.73
N MET A 113 -7.90 2.78 -19.31
CA MET A 113 -7.12 3.78 -18.58
C MET A 113 -6.76 3.31 -17.18
N ALA A 114 -7.63 2.59 -16.47
CA ALA A 114 -7.30 1.97 -15.19
C ALA A 114 -6.16 0.94 -15.34
N PHE A 115 -6.16 0.17 -16.42
CA PHE A 115 -5.06 -0.73 -16.73
C PHE A 115 -3.75 0.02 -17.03
N VAL A 116 -3.81 1.07 -17.86
CA VAL A 116 -2.65 1.94 -18.18
C VAL A 116 -2.12 2.60 -16.90
N TRP A 117 -3.01 3.09 -16.02
CA TRP A 117 -2.64 3.59 -14.70
C TRP A 117 -1.87 2.53 -13.90
N GLY A 118 -2.36 1.28 -13.87
CA GLY A 118 -1.66 0.18 -13.20
C GLY A 118 -0.26 -0.08 -13.75
N VAL A 119 -0.10 -0.19 -15.07
CA VAL A 119 1.21 -0.40 -15.74
C VAL A 119 2.17 0.76 -15.42
N SER A 120 1.70 1.99 -15.59
CA SER A 120 2.51 3.19 -15.39
C SER A 120 2.87 3.39 -13.92
N GLY A 121 1.93 3.10 -13.01
CA GLY A 121 2.15 3.12 -11.56
C GLY A 121 3.22 2.12 -11.12
N GLN A 122 3.28 0.92 -11.74
CA GLN A 122 4.37 -0.04 -11.48
C GLN A 122 5.74 0.53 -11.86
N LEU A 123 5.85 1.23 -12.99
CA LEU A 123 7.09 1.87 -13.39
C LEU A 123 7.56 2.91 -12.37
N TYR A 124 6.63 3.68 -11.79
CA TYR A 124 6.91 4.65 -10.73
C TYR A 124 7.35 3.95 -9.43
N VAL A 125 6.52 3.06 -8.89
CA VAL A 125 6.73 2.44 -7.57
C VAL A 125 7.96 1.54 -7.53
N LEU A 126 8.18 0.71 -8.57
CA LEU A 126 9.32 -0.19 -8.62
C LEU A 126 10.66 0.55 -8.73
N SER A 127 10.64 1.83 -9.12
CA SER A 127 11.84 2.67 -9.18
C SER A 127 12.27 3.22 -7.81
N HIS A 128 11.38 3.24 -6.79
CA HIS A 128 11.65 3.88 -5.50
C HIS A 128 12.80 3.24 -4.72
N ALA A 129 12.71 1.94 -4.45
CA ALA A 129 13.73 1.26 -3.64
C ALA A 129 15.13 1.28 -4.28
N PRO A 130 15.29 0.97 -5.59
CA PRO A 130 16.59 1.13 -6.26
C PRO A 130 17.09 2.57 -6.30
N PHE A 131 16.18 3.54 -6.42
CA PHE A 131 16.55 4.95 -6.35
C PHE A 131 17.07 5.32 -4.96
N MET A 132 16.38 4.92 -3.89
CA MET A 132 16.85 5.16 -2.51
C MET A 132 18.21 4.53 -2.25
N MET A 133 18.48 3.33 -2.76
CA MET A 133 19.79 2.68 -2.69
C MET A 133 20.88 3.50 -3.42
N LYS A 134 20.53 4.11 -4.54
CA LYS A 134 21.46 4.91 -5.34
C LYS A 134 21.84 6.24 -4.68
N VAL A 135 20.90 6.87 -3.98
CA VAL A 135 21.09 8.21 -3.39
C VAL A 135 21.49 8.19 -1.91
N SER A 136 21.56 7.01 -1.28
CA SER A 136 22.00 6.83 0.11
C SER A 136 23.35 6.13 0.18
N ASP A 137 24.11 6.46 1.21
CA ASP A 137 25.29 5.73 1.67
C ASP A 137 24.90 4.76 2.80
N ASP A 138 25.83 3.92 3.26
CA ASP A 138 25.57 2.91 4.29
C ASP A 138 25.11 3.54 5.62
N SER A 139 25.55 4.76 5.91
CA SER A 139 25.20 5.48 7.14
C SER A 139 23.81 6.12 7.13
N SER A 140 23.30 6.46 5.94
CA SER A 140 22.02 7.17 5.74
C SER A 140 20.91 6.28 5.19
N ARG A 141 21.24 5.07 4.72
CA ARG A 141 20.32 4.16 4.04
C ARG A 141 19.14 3.76 4.92
N ASP A 142 19.41 3.24 6.11
CA ASP A 142 18.37 2.80 7.04
C ASP A 142 17.45 3.94 7.43
N LEU A 143 18.02 5.14 7.63
CA LEU A 143 17.22 6.33 7.92
C LEU A 143 16.32 6.69 6.74
N LEU A 144 16.85 6.72 5.50
CA LEU A 144 16.06 7.08 4.31
C LEU A 144 14.91 6.10 4.10
N PHE A 145 15.16 4.79 4.19
CA PHE A 145 14.11 3.77 4.06
C PHE A 145 13.07 3.90 5.17
N SER A 146 13.48 3.99 6.44
CA SER A 146 12.56 4.12 7.57
C SER A 146 11.68 5.37 7.45
N VAL A 147 12.25 6.51 7.10
CA VAL A 147 11.51 7.76 6.95
C VAL A 147 10.57 7.72 5.75
N SER A 148 10.97 7.13 4.61
CA SER A 148 10.11 7.04 3.43
C SER A 148 8.85 6.19 3.69
N PHE A 149 8.95 5.10 4.46
CA PHE A 149 7.78 4.32 4.88
C PHE A 149 6.82 5.09 5.80
N GLY A 150 7.34 6.04 6.58
CA GLY A 150 6.52 6.85 7.52
C GLY A 150 5.96 8.13 6.90
N VAL A 151 6.66 8.75 5.96
CA VAL A 151 6.27 10.04 5.36
C VAL A 151 4.95 9.94 4.59
N PHE A 152 4.76 8.90 3.81
CA PHE A 152 3.56 8.72 3.00
C PHE A 152 2.28 8.59 3.85
N PRO A 153 2.17 7.70 4.86
CA PRO A 153 1.00 7.65 5.74
C PRO A 153 0.77 8.95 6.52
N LEU A 154 1.84 9.62 6.97
CA LEU A 154 1.73 10.90 7.66
C LEU A 154 1.19 12.00 6.74
N ALA A 155 1.62 12.03 5.49
CA ALA A 155 1.09 12.97 4.50
C ALA A 155 -0.39 12.69 4.20
N ASN A 156 -0.77 11.41 4.08
CA ASN A 156 -2.16 10.99 3.93
C ASN A 156 -3.04 11.42 5.12
N THR A 157 -2.48 11.52 6.33
CA THR A 157 -3.22 12.02 7.49
C THR A 157 -3.80 13.41 7.22
N PHE A 158 -2.97 14.33 6.77
CA PHE A 158 -3.39 15.69 6.44
C PHE A 158 -4.17 15.75 5.12
N GLY A 159 -3.75 14.98 4.13
CA GLY A 159 -4.40 14.91 2.83
C GLY A 159 -5.85 14.41 2.92
N ASN A 160 -6.12 13.37 3.69
CA ASN A 160 -7.47 12.84 3.89
C ASN A 160 -8.38 13.84 4.63
N ALA A 161 -7.85 14.55 5.64
CA ALA A 161 -8.62 15.57 6.36
C ALA A 161 -9.04 16.72 5.42
N VAL A 162 -8.12 17.18 4.56
CA VAL A 162 -8.42 18.23 3.56
C VAL A 162 -9.36 17.67 2.47
N ALA A 163 -9.09 16.48 1.95
CA ALA A 163 -9.88 15.86 0.91
C ALA A 163 -11.35 15.68 1.32
N GLY A 164 -11.61 15.35 2.60
CA GLY A 164 -12.97 15.21 3.13
C GLY A 164 -13.81 16.50 3.07
N LEU A 165 -13.18 17.65 2.98
CA LEU A 165 -13.88 18.94 2.85
C LEU A 165 -14.20 19.28 1.39
N LEU A 166 -13.49 18.70 0.42
CA LEU A 166 -13.58 19.09 -0.99
C LEU A 166 -14.93 18.80 -1.64
N PRO A 167 -15.62 17.64 -1.39
CA PRO A 167 -16.93 17.40 -2.01
C PRO A 167 -17.94 18.48 -1.66
N GLY A 168 -18.08 18.85 -0.38
CA GLY A 168 -18.98 19.93 0.04
C GLY A 168 -18.59 21.28 -0.56
N LEU A 169 -17.29 21.59 -0.64
CA LEU A 169 -16.82 22.82 -1.30
C LEU A 169 -17.24 22.85 -2.79
N PHE A 170 -17.02 21.77 -3.54
CA PHE A 170 -17.38 21.73 -4.96
C PHE A 170 -18.89 21.66 -5.18
N SER A 171 -19.64 20.99 -4.31
CA SER A 171 -21.11 21.00 -4.37
C SER A 171 -21.64 22.43 -4.25
N HIS A 172 -21.12 23.19 -3.30
CA HIS A 172 -21.50 24.59 -3.12
C HIS A 172 -21.06 25.49 -4.30
N LEU A 173 -19.81 25.32 -4.78
CA LEU A 173 -19.29 26.12 -5.90
C LEU A 173 -20.04 25.91 -7.22
N PHE A 174 -20.46 24.67 -7.47
CA PHE A 174 -21.17 24.32 -8.72
C PHE A 174 -22.69 24.39 -8.59
N GLY A 175 -23.23 24.65 -7.39
CA GLY A 175 -24.66 24.65 -7.15
C GLY A 175 -25.34 23.29 -7.38
N VAL A 176 -24.61 22.18 -7.14
CA VAL A 176 -25.11 20.82 -7.32
C VAL A 176 -25.40 20.17 -5.96
N ALA A 177 -26.18 19.08 -5.99
CA ALA A 177 -26.47 18.33 -4.78
C ALA A 177 -25.19 17.78 -4.14
N ASP A 178 -25.18 17.66 -2.82
CA ASP A 178 -24.17 16.93 -2.09
C ASP A 178 -24.11 15.48 -2.59
N HIS A 179 -22.93 14.90 -2.60
CA HIS A 179 -22.67 13.54 -3.14
C HIS A 179 -22.93 13.39 -4.66
N SER A 180 -22.90 14.48 -5.44
CA SER A 180 -23.07 14.38 -6.90
C SER A 180 -21.80 13.86 -7.60
N ALA A 181 -22.00 13.15 -8.72
CA ALA A 181 -20.89 12.70 -9.58
C ALA A 181 -19.96 13.85 -10.01
N LEU A 182 -20.50 15.05 -10.23
CA LEU A 182 -19.72 16.22 -10.64
C LEU A 182 -18.83 16.73 -9.51
N ALA A 183 -19.34 16.77 -8.26
CA ALA A 183 -18.55 17.18 -7.11
C ALA A 183 -17.39 16.18 -6.87
N TYR A 184 -17.65 14.88 -6.88
CA TYR A 184 -16.60 13.87 -6.75
C TYR A 184 -15.60 13.91 -7.92
N GLN A 185 -16.06 14.08 -9.15
CA GLN A 185 -15.18 14.25 -10.31
C GLN A 185 -14.21 15.43 -10.11
N ALA A 186 -14.71 16.56 -9.61
CA ALA A 186 -13.88 17.73 -9.33
C ALA A 186 -12.83 17.44 -8.24
N VAL A 187 -13.19 16.71 -7.18
CA VAL A 187 -12.23 16.25 -6.16
C VAL A 187 -11.13 15.39 -6.78
N LEU A 188 -11.51 14.40 -7.60
CA LEU A 188 -10.55 13.50 -8.25
C LEU A 188 -9.61 14.26 -9.19
N LEU A 189 -10.14 15.12 -10.05
CA LEU A 189 -9.36 15.92 -10.99
C LEU A 189 -8.43 16.89 -10.26
N THR A 190 -8.91 17.56 -9.21
CA THR A 190 -8.09 18.46 -8.38
C THR A 190 -6.95 17.69 -7.73
N SER A 191 -7.23 16.52 -7.15
CA SER A 191 -6.21 15.67 -6.53
C SER A 191 -5.14 15.23 -7.53
N VAL A 192 -5.56 14.77 -8.71
CA VAL A 192 -4.64 14.25 -9.72
C VAL A 192 -3.89 15.37 -10.45
N ILE A 193 -4.53 16.49 -10.76
CA ILE A 193 -3.86 17.63 -11.40
C ILE A 193 -2.84 18.26 -10.42
N SER A 194 -3.23 18.47 -9.18
CA SER A 194 -2.30 18.99 -8.17
C SER A 194 -1.12 18.05 -7.91
N SER A 195 -1.32 16.73 -8.03
CA SER A 195 -0.24 15.75 -7.82
C SER A 195 0.91 15.88 -8.83
N PHE A 196 0.72 16.55 -9.99
CA PHE A 196 1.85 16.86 -10.87
C PHE A 196 2.93 17.71 -10.20
N LEU A 197 2.63 18.39 -9.07
CA LEU A 197 3.63 19.07 -8.25
C LEU A 197 4.68 18.10 -7.69
N VAL A 198 4.37 16.81 -7.57
CA VAL A 198 5.31 15.73 -7.19
C VAL A 198 6.49 15.66 -8.17
N LEU A 199 6.26 15.98 -9.43
CA LEU A 199 7.31 15.95 -10.45
C LEU A 199 8.37 17.04 -10.22
N ALA A 200 8.01 18.17 -9.60
CA ALA A 200 8.95 19.26 -9.38
C ALA A 200 10.18 18.82 -8.54
N PRO A 201 10.03 18.30 -7.31
CA PRO A 201 11.18 17.82 -6.57
C PRO A 201 11.92 16.69 -7.30
N ILE A 202 11.22 15.77 -7.99
CA ILE A 202 11.87 14.69 -8.75
C ILE A 202 12.71 15.27 -9.90
N ALA A 203 12.22 16.28 -10.62
CA ALA A 203 12.93 16.93 -11.72
C ALA A 203 14.24 17.57 -11.26
N PHE A 204 14.25 18.18 -10.06
CA PHE A 204 15.45 18.80 -9.48
C PHE A 204 16.46 17.80 -8.90
N ILE A 205 16.15 16.51 -8.82
CA ILE A 205 17.11 15.50 -8.40
C ILE A 205 18.23 15.39 -9.45
N ARG A 206 19.46 15.55 -8.99
CA ARG A 206 20.65 15.17 -9.76
C ARG A 206 21.08 13.78 -9.29
N GLU A 207 20.98 12.79 -10.17
CA GLU A 207 21.45 11.44 -9.84
C GLU A 207 22.96 11.45 -9.70
N PRO A 208 23.53 10.97 -8.58
CA PRO A 208 24.97 10.77 -8.48
C PRO A 208 25.39 9.77 -9.57
N GLN A 209 26.44 10.09 -10.33
CA GLN A 209 27.11 9.10 -11.16
C GLN A 209 27.83 8.13 -10.21
N THR A 210 27.16 7.03 -9.87
CA THR A 210 27.68 6.11 -8.86
C THR A 210 28.69 5.16 -9.48
N ARG A 211 29.81 5.00 -8.77
CA ARG A 211 30.83 3.95 -8.94
C ARG A 211 30.22 2.54 -9.09
N LEU A 212 29.03 2.32 -8.51
CA LEU A 212 28.22 1.10 -8.62
C LEU A 212 27.72 0.80 -10.07
N GLU A 213 27.54 1.80 -10.93
CA GLU A 213 27.20 1.54 -12.34
C GLU A 213 28.41 1.04 -13.12
N ALA A 214 29.61 1.56 -12.80
CA ALA A 214 30.85 1.06 -13.35
C ALA A 214 31.20 -0.34 -12.82
N GLU A 215 30.95 -0.61 -11.55
CA GLU A 215 31.18 -1.94 -10.93
C GLU A 215 30.16 -2.98 -11.41
N ARG A 216 28.90 -2.61 -11.64
CA ARG A 216 27.89 -3.52 -12.24
C ARG A 216 28.14 -3.82 -13.72
N ALA A 217 28.78 -2.93 -14.44
CA ALA A 217 29.23 -3.17 -15.82
C ALA A 217 30.39 -4.18 -15.86
N VAL A 218 31.13 -4.30 -14.76
CA VAL A 218 32.32 -5.16 -14.64
C VAL A 218 32.06 -6.44 -13.86
N SER A 219 31.09 -6.46 -12.96
CA SER A 219 30.74 -7.68 -12.20
C SER A 219 29.84 -8.60 -13.03
N PRO A 220 30.23 -9.88 -13.20
CA PRO A 220 29.31 -10.89 -13.73
C PRO A 220 28.04 -10.87 -12.86
N ARG A 221 26.86 -10.87 -13.49
CA ARG A 221 25.57 -11.04 -12.82
C ARG A 221 25.71 -12.20 -11.83
N ALA A 222 25.82 -11.87 -10.53
CA ALA A 222 25.74 -12.89 -9.48
C ALA A 222 24.54 -13.76 -9.87
N SER A 223 24.74 -15.06 -9.94
CA SER A 223 23.79 -16.03 -10.48
C SER A 223 22.48 -15.92 -9.69
N ARG A 224 21.58 -15.02 -10.13
CA ARG A 224 20.23 -14.95 -9.60
C ARG A 224 19.57 -16.26 -9.96
N GLN A 225 19.28 -17.07 -8.97
CA GLN A 225 18.53 -18.30 -9.23
C GLN A 225 17.23 -17.95 -9.97
N PRO A 226 16.83 -18.69 -10.99
CA PRO A 226 15.60 -18.42 -11.72
C PRO A 226 14.42 -18.48 -10.74
N VAL A 227 13.50 -17.53 -10.83
CA VAL A 227 12.34 -17.40 -9.92
C VAL A 227 11.58 -18.74 -9.81
N TRP A 228 11.51 -19.49 -10.89
CA TRP A 228 10.83 -20.79 -10.95
C TRP A 228 11.46 -21.85 -10.04
N SER A 229 12.79 -21.88 -9.88
CA SER A 229 13.46 -22.82 -8.98
C SER A 229 13.22 -22.51 -7.51
N VAL A 230 12.96 -21.24 -7.19
CA VAL A 230 12.62 -20.77 -5.85
C VAL A 230 11.13 -20.98 -5.54
N LEU A 231 10.27 -20.81 -6.55
CA LEU A 231 8.80 -20.95 -6.43
C LEU A 231 8.40 -22.35 -5.90
N ILE A 232 9.01 -23.40 -6.41
CA ILE A 232 8.66 -24.80 -6.05
C ILE A 232 9.18 -25.24 -4.67
N ARG A 233 9.97 -24.40 -3.99
CA ARG A 233 10.49 -24.75 -2.66
C ARG A 233 9.38 -24.73 -1.61
N PRO A 234 9.34 -25.75 -0.72
CA PRO A 234 8.30 -25.82 0.31
C PRO A 234 8.30 -24.62 1.24
N LEU A 235 9.45 -24.02 1.55
CA LEU A 235 9.55 -22.81 2.37
C LEU A 235 8.91 -21.61 1.67
N THR A 236 9.19 -21.41 0.38
CA THR A 236 8.62 -20.32 -0.41
C THR A 236 7.10 -20.41 -0.46
N LEU A 237 6.55 -21.59 -0.71
CA LEU A 237 5.11 -21.82 -0.70
C LEU A 237 4.48 -21.55 0.67
N LYS A 238 5.15 -21.99 1.75
CA LYS A 238 4.70 -21.71 3.14
C LYS A 238 4.69 -20.21 3.47
N LEU A 239 5.63 -19.44 2.93
CA LEU A 239 5.71 -17.99 3.12
C LEU A 239 4.75 -17.21 2.19
N ALA A 240 4.49 -17.71 0.98
CA ALA A 240 3.62 -17.05 0.01
C ALA A 240 2.13 -17.31 0.28
N LEU A 241 1.76 -18.49 0.78
CA LEU A 241 0.36 -18.88 0.99
C LEU A 241 -0.39 -17.96 1.98
N PRO A 242 0.15 -17.60 3.15
CA PRO A 242 -0.49 -16.63 4.03
C PRO A 242 -0.68 -15.26 3.36
N ASN A 243 0.29 -14.81 2.54
CA ASN A 243 0.18 -13.56 1.80
C ASN A 243 -0.95 -13.59 0.76
N LEU A 244 -1.08 -14.69 0.03
CA LEU A 244 -2.15 -14.90 -0.94
C LEU A 244 -3.53 -14.82 -0.28
N ILE A 245 -3.70 -15.60 0.81
CA ILE A 245 -5.01 -15.69 1.50
C ILE A 245 -5.35 -14.33 2.14
N THR A 246 -4.38 -13.69 2.79
CA THR A 246 -4.58 -12.37 3.40
C THR A 246 -4.85 -11.31 2.34
N GLY A 247 -4.09 -11.32 1.23
CA GLY A 247 -4.28 -10.39 0.11
C GLY A 247 -5.65 -10.52 -0.52
N PHE A 248 -6.14 -11.74 -0.71
CA PHE A 248 -7.47 -11.98 -1.25
C PHE A 248 -8.57 -11.52 -0.28
N GLY A 249 -8.46 -11.85 1.02
CA GLY A 249 -9.40 -11.39 2.04
C GLY A 249 -9.40 -9.86 2.17
N ALA A 250 -8.22 -9.21 2.11
CA ALA A 250 -8.12 -7.75 2.11
C ALA A 250 -8.82 -7.14 0.90
N ALA A 251 -8.60 -7.69 -0.28
CA ALA A 251 -9.13 -7.18 -1.54
C ALA A 251 -10.66 -7.26 -1.65
N LEU A 252 -11.30 -8.19 -0.92
CA LEU A 252 -12.76 -8.28 -0.85
C LEU A 252 -13.40 -7.09 -0.12
N LEU A 253 -12.71 -6.47 0.84
CA LEU A 253 -13.36 -5.53 1.76
C LEU A 253 -12.66 -4.16 1.82
N ILE A 254 -11.33 -4.13 1.88
CA ILE A 254 -10.58 -2.91 2.20
C ILE A 254 -10.83 -1.76 1.20
N PRO A 255 -10.88 -2.00 -0.13
CA PRO A 255 -11.14 -0.93 -1.10
C PRO A 255 -12.49 -0.24 -0.90
N TYR A 256 -13.43 -0.88 -0.21
CA TYR A 256 -14.82 -0.45 -0.10
C TYR A 256 -15.24 0.00 1.31
N LEU A 257 -14.29 0.13 2.24
CA LEU A 257 -14.61 0.58 3.60
C LEU A 257 -15.12 2.02 3.65
N ASN A 258 -14.72 2.86 2.69
CA ASN A 258 -15.28 4.20 2.53
C ASN A 258 -16.80 4.13 2.21
N LEU A 259 -17.21 3.30 1.26
CA LEU A 259 -18.62 3.06 0.92
C LEU A 259 -19.38 2.47 2.12
N PHE A 260 -18.80 1.50 2.81
CA PHE A 260 -19.40 0.87 3.98
C PHE A 260 -19.79 1.91 5.05
N PHE A 261 -18.89 2.84 5.38
CA PHE A 261 -19.18 3.86 6.40
C PHE A 261 -20.29 4.82 5.97
N VAL A 262 -20.31 5.24 4.72
CA VAL A 262 -21.35 6.14 4.21
C VAL A 262 -22.70 5.42 4.11
N GLU A 263 -22.74 4.22 3.56
CA GLU A 263 -24.01 3.50 3.32
C GLU A 263 -24.62 2.90 4.59
N ARG A 264 -23.80 2.35 5.48
CA ARG A 264 -24.27 1.68 6.70
C ARG A 264 -24.46 2.62 7.86
N HIS A 265 -23.59 3.62 7.99
CA HIS A 265 -23.56 4.50 9.15
C HIS A 265 -23.87 5.97 8.82
N HIS A 266 -24.18 6.28 7.56
CA HIS A 266 -24.52 7.63 7.07
C HIS A 266 -23.48 8.69 7.47
N VAL A 267 -22.20 8.31 7.41
CA VAL A 267 -21.08 9.19 7.74
C VAL A 267 -20.91 10.22 6.63
N SER A 268 -20.81 11.49 6.97
CA SER A 268 -20.55 12.56 5.99
C SER A 268 -19.14 12.46 5.39
N ASP A 269 -18.94 13.03 4.19
CA ASP A 269 -17.64 13.06 3.50
C ASP A 269 -16.54 13.69 4.36
N GLN A 270 -16.86 14.76 5.10
CA GLN A 270 -15.94 15.38 6.05
C GLN A 270 -15.53 14.43 7.19
N THR A 271 -16.50 13.74 7.78
CA THR A 271 -16.23 12.77 8.85
C THR A 271 -15.45 11.57 8.31
N LEU A 272 -15.75 11.13 7.09
CA LEU A 272 -15.00 10.09 6.38
C LEU A 272 -13.54 10.50 6.19
N GLY A 273 -13.27 11.72 5.74
CA GLY A 273 -11.93 12.28 5.62
C GLY A 273 -11.16 12.26 6.95
N LEU A 274 -11.80 12.68 8.06
CA LEU A 274 -11.21 12.64 9.39
C LEU A 274 -10.96 11.21 9.89
N LEU A 275 -11.88 10.28 9.60
CA LEU A 275 -11.75 8.87 9.96
C LEU A 275 -10.54 8.22 9.27
N PHE A 276 -10.40 8.43 7.98
CA PHE A 276 -9.26 7.93 7.21
C PHE A 276 -7.95 8.65 7.55
N SER A 277 -8.02 9.94 7.92
CA SER A 277 -6.91 10.70 8.48
C SER A 277 -6.40 10.07 9.79
N ALA A 278 -7.30 9.80 10.75
CA ALA A 278 -6.95 9.14 11.99
C ALA A 278 -6.37 7.73 11.76
N SER A 279 -6.93 6.98 10.83
CA SER A 279 -6.41 5.66 10.43
C SER A 279 -4.99 5.75 9.89
N ALA A 280 -4.71 6.68 8.97
CA ALA A 280 -3.38 6.88 8.39
C ALA A 280 -2.34 7.26 9.47
N LEU A 281 -2.71 8.13 10.42
CA LEU A 281 -1.87 8.49 11.55
C LEU A 281 -1.52 7.28 12.42
N LEU A 282 -2.53 6.49 12.80
CA LEU A 282 -2.35 5.31 13.64
C LEU A 282 -1.51 4.23 12.95
N ILE A 283 -1.72 4.00 11.65
CA ILE A 283 -0.90 3.08 10.84
C ILE A 283 0.55 3.56 10.81
N GLY A 284 0.77 4.85 10.56
CA GLY A 284 2.10 5.44 10.59
C GLY A 284 2.81 5.22 11.92
N VAL A 285 2.13 5.52 13.04
CA VAL A 285 2.67 5.32 14.40
C VAL A 285 2.94 3.84 14.68
N ALA A 286 2.01 2.95 14.29
CA ALA A 286 2.14 1.50 14.52
C ALA A 286 3.33 0.87 13.80
N SER A 287 3.66 1.36 12.61
CA SER A 287 4.81 0.88 11.84
C SER A 287 6.14 1.10 12.58
N PHE A 288 6.24 2.15 13.42
CA PHE A 288 7.43 2.40 14.25
C PHE A 288 7.43 1.62 15.58
N ILE A 289 6.25 1.32 16.12
CA ILE A 289 6.12 0.65 17.43
C ILE A 289 6.24 -0.87 17.30
N GLY A 290 5.70 -1.44 16.22
CA GLY A 290 5.61 -2.89 16.00
C GLY A 290 6.91 -3.66 16.25
N PRO A 291 8.03 -3.30 15.61
CA PRO A 291 9.29 -4.01 15.79
C PRO A 291 9.81 -4.06 17.24
N ARG A 292 9.48 -3.05 18.05
CA ARG A 292 9.95 -2.95 19.45
C ARG A 292 9.20 -3.85 20.43
N LEU A 293 7.98 -4.23 20.08
CA LEU A 293 7.14 -5.09 20.93
C LEU A 293 7.47 -6.58 20.79
N VAL A 294 8.23 -6.95 19.75
CA VAL A 294 8.56 -8.35 19.43
C VAL A 294 9.26 -9.06 20.58
N GLY A 295 10.22 -8.38 21.23
CA GLY A 295 11.00 -8.96 22.35
C GLY A 295 10.13 -9.35 23.54
N ASN A 296 9.08 -8.60 23.83
CA ASN A 296 8.22 -8.80 25.00
C ASN A 296 7.18 -9.91 24.79
N LEU A 297 6.91 -10.34 23.55
CA LEU A 297 5.84 -11.29 23.21
C LEU A 297 6.35 -12.66 22.72
N GLY A 298 7.62 -12.96 22.97
CA GLY A 298 8.18 -14.29 22.69
C GLY A 298 8.46 -14.58 21.21
N GLY A 299 8.78 -13.55 20.42
CA GLY A 299 9.24 -13.65 19.05
C GLY A 299 8.25 -13.17 17.98
N LYS A 300 8.76 -13.00 16.76
CA LYS A 300 8.02 -12.39 15.63
C LYS A 300 6.72 -13.11 15.29
N ILE A 301 6.72 -14.44 15.19
CA ILE A 301 5.52 -15.21 14.78
C ILE A 301 4.41 -15.13 15.84
N ARG A 302 4.75 -15.21 17.12
CA ARG A 302 3.74 -15.06 18.19
C ARG A 302 3.12 -13.67 18.18
N MET A 303 3.96 -12.64 17.99
CA MET A 303 3.49 -11.27 17.85
C MET A 303 2.55 -11.11 16.65
N ILE A 304 2.94 -11.62 15.46
CA ILE A 304 2.15 -11.56 14.23
C ILE A 304 0.78 -12.22 14.44
N VAL A 305 0.76 -13.45 14.96
CA VAL A 305 -0.49 -14.19 15.19
C VAL A 305 -1.39 -13.47 16.19
N LEU A 306 -0.82 -12.93 17.28
CA LEU A 306 -1.57 -12.23 18.31
C LEU A 306 -2.22 -10.96 17.75
N VAL A 307 -1.44 -10.10 17.05
CA VAL A 307 -1.98 -8.85 16.53
C VAL A 307 -2.95 -9.06 15.37
N GLN A 308 -2.74 -10.09 14.53
CA GLN A 308 -3.68 -10.44 13.47
C GLN A 308 -4.98 -11.03 14.05
N SER A 309 -4.90 -11.85 15.11
CA SER A 309 -6.09 -12.38 15.79
C SER A 309 -6.90 -11.26 16.47
N ALA A 310 -6.22 -10.33 17.12
CA ALA A 310 -6.88 -9.14 17.66
C ALA A 310 -7.51 -8.28 16.54
N SER A 311 -6.77 -8.07 15.43
CA SER A 311 -7.30 -7.38 14.24
C SER A 311 -8.55 -8.05 13.68
N LEU A 312 -8.60 -9.40 13.66
CA LEU A 312 -9.77 -10.17 13.25
C LEU A 312 -10.98 -9.92 14.16
N ALA A 313 -10.79 -9.88 15.48
CA ALA A 313 -11.87 -9.55 16.40
C ALA A 313 -12.44 -8.16 16.13
N PHE A 314 -11.57 -7.16 15.93
CA PHE A 314 -11.99 -5.80 15.59
C PHE A 314 -12.59 -5.67 14.17
N LEU A 315 -12.25 -6.57 13.24
CA LEU A 315 -12.94 -6.67 11.94
C LEU A 315 -14.41 -7.06 12.12
N LEU A 316 -14.70 -8.00 13.03
CA LEU A 316 -16.08 -8.40 13.35
C LEU A 316 -16.84 -7.27 14.07
N VAL A 317 -16.18 -6.55 14.98
CA VAL A 317 -16.77 -5.35 15.61
C VAL A 317 -17.10 -4.31 14.55
N LEU A 318 -16.20 -4.02 13.63
CA LEU A 318 -16.42 -3.08 12.52
C LEU A 318 -17.65 -3.48 11.68
N GLY A 319 -17.72 -4.73 11.26
CA GLY A 319 -18.72 -5.18 10.28
C GLY A 319 -20.13 -5.37 10.85
N PHE A 320 -20.25 -5.69 12.13
CA PHE A 320 -21.53 -6.11 12.72
C PHE A 320 -22.05 -5.19 13.82
N SER A 321 -21.25 -4.19 14.27
CA SER A 321 -21.75 -3.23 15.26
C SER A 321 -22.84 -2.33 14.66
N PRO A 322 -23.98 -2.15 15.35
CA PRO A 322 -24.97 -1.16 14.98
C PRO A 322 -24.54 0.27 15.36
N LEU A 323 -23.58 0.40 16.27
CA LEU A 323 -23.12 1.69 16.79
C LEU A 323 -21.92 2.21 15.98
N VAL A 324 -22.06 3.38 15.39
CA VAL A 324 -21.03 3.99 14.54
C VAL A 324 -19.69 4.16 15.28
N TRP A 325 -19.69 4.55 16.55
CA TRP A 325 -18.46 4.74 17.32
C TRP A 325 -17.69 3.43 17.54
N LEU A 326 -18.41 2.29 17.73
CA LEU A 326 -17.77 0.96 17.81
C LEU A 326 -17.21 0.54 16.45
N ALA A 327 -17.92 0.82 15.35
CA ALA A 327 -17.42 0.56 14.00
C ALA A 327 -16.15 1.41 13.73
N VAL A 328 -16.12 2.67 14.16
CA VAL A 328 -14.94 3.54 14.08
C VAL A 328 -13.76 2.95 14.86
N VAL A 329 -13.97 2.57 16.13
CA VAL A 329 -12.92 1.91 16.94
C VAL A 329 -12.46 0.62 16.27
N GLY A 330 -13.40 -0.20 15.79
CA GLY A 330 -13.11 -1.43 15.04
C GLY A 330 -12.22 -1.16 13.82
N PHE A 331 -12.54 -0.17 13.01
CA PHE A 331 -11.78 0.23 11.83
C PHE A 331 -10.36 0.69 12.18
N LEU A 332 -10.23 1.60 13.14
CA LEU A 332 -8.96 2.17 13.53
C LEU A 332 -8.02 1.12 14.15
N VAL A 333 -8.53 0.35 15.10
CA VAL A 333 -7.71 -0.68 15.79
C VAL A 333 -7.36 -1.82 14.83
N ARG A 334 -8.33 -2.31 14.07
CA ARG A 334 -8.11 -3.37 13.08
C ARG A 334 -7.05 -2.96 12.06
N GLY A 335 -7.17 -1.78 11.48
CA GLY A 335 -6.22 -1.27 10.48
C GLY A 335 -4.80 -1.13 11.06
N THR A 336 -4.69 -0.56 12.25
CA THR A 336 -3.44 -0.37 12.97
C THR A 336 -2.73 -1.70 13.24
N LEU A 337 -3.43 -2.69 13.80
CA LEU A 337 -2.86 -4.00 14.14
C LEU A 337 -2.44 -4.78 12.90
N MET A 338 -3.26 -4.77 11.85
CA MET A 338 -2.96 -5.50 10.62
C MET A 338 -1.72 -4.95 9.92
N ASN A 339 -1.60 -3.63 9.84
CA ASN A 339 -0.43 -2.99 9.21
C ASN A 339 0.84 -3.08 10.07
N MET A 340 0.72 -3.26 11.39
CA MET A 340 1.86 -3.54 12.27
C MET A 340 2.45 -4.94 12.02
N ALA A 341 1.63 -5.93 11.65
CA ALA A 341 2.07 -7.29 11.40
C ALA A 341 2.88 -7.45 10.10
N ALA A 342 2.57 -6.66 9.07
CA ALA A 342 3.15 -6.82 7.73
C ALA A 342 4.69 -6.71 7.72
N PRO A 343 5.34 -5.64 8.22
CA PRO A 343 6.80 -5.53 8.21
C PRO A 343 7.49 -6.59 9.07
N LEU A 344 6.82 -7.09 10.11
CA LEU A 344 7.35 -8.18 10.94
C LEU A 344 7.40 -9.51 10.17
N PHE A 345 6.35 -9.79 9.38
CA PHE A 345 6.31 -10.98 8.55
C PHE A 345 7.31 -10.88 7.39
N ASP A 346 7.50 -9.70 6.80
CA ASP A 346 8.50 -9.44 5.77
C ASP A 346 9.91 -9.70 6.29
N ALA A 347 10.26 -9.13 7.44
CA ALA A 347 11.55 -9.35 8.07
C ALA A 347 11.78 -10.83 8.42
N TYR A 348 10.75 -11.52 8.96
CA TYR A 348 10.84 -12.94 9.27
C TYR A 348 11.06 -13.79 8.01
N ALA A 349 10.39 -13.48 6.91
CA ALA A 349 10.55 -14.20 5.65
C ALA A 349 11.97 -14.04 5.07
N MET A 350 12.54 -12.82 5.17
CA MET A 350 13.92 -12.56 4.72
C MET A 350 14.96 -13.30 5.58
N GLU A 351 14.75 -13.37 6.90
CA GLU A 351 15.65 -14.09 7.81
C GLU A 351 15.70 -15.61 7.55
N LEU A 352 14.60 -16.19 7.06
CA LEU A 352 14.53 -17.63 6.75
C LEU A 352 15.09 -17.98 5.36
N THR A 353 15.38 -16.98 4.53
CA THR A 353 15.71 -17.21 3.12
C THR A 353 17.15 -16.80 2.83
N PRO A 354 17.94 -17.66 2.15
CA PRO A 354 19.27 -17.30 1.72
C PRO A 354 19.29 -16.01 0.91
N GLU A 355 20.30 -15.18 1.09
CA GLU A 355 20.41 -13.85 0.45
C GLU A 355 20.24 -13.90 -1.07
N ALA A 356 20.81 -14.91 -1.73
CA ALA A 356 20.69 -15.11 -3.18
C ALA A 356 19.23 -15.35 -3.66
N GLU A 357 18.31 -15.74 -2.77
CA GLU A 357 16.93 -16.10 -3.07
C GLU A 357 15.90 -15.08 -2.59
N GLN A 358 16.30 -14.13 -1.72
CA GLN A 358 15.42 -13.14 -1.11
C GLN A 358 14.67 -12.31 -2.16
N GLY A 359 15.34 -11.94 -3.26
CA GLY A 359 14.72 -11.20 -4.35
C GLY A 359 13.62 -12.00 -5.06
N ALA A 360 13.85 -13.29 -5.31
CA ALA A 360 12.86 -14.17 -5.92
C ALA A 360 11.68 -14.42 -4.97
N LEU A 361 11.93 -14.68 -3.69
CA LEU A 361 10.89 -14.83 -2.68
C LEU A 361 10.01 -13.58 -2.58
N ASN A 362 10.61 -12.39 -2.52
CA ASN A 362 9.86 -11.14 -2.44
C ASN A 362 8.96 -10.94 -3.67
N SER A 363 9.46 -11.28 -4.86
CA SER A 363 8.67 -11.22 -6.10
C SER A 363 7.48 -12.20 -6.05
N ILE A 364 7.69 -13.44 -5.58
CA ILE A 364 6.63 -14.45 -5.46
C ILE A 364 5.56 -14.00 -4.44
N ARG A 365 5.97 -13.46 -3.31
CA ARG A 365 5.06 -12.96 -2.27
C ARG A 365 4.25 -11.74 -2.76
N SER A 366 4.91 -10.82 -3.46
CA SER A 366 4.23 -9.67 -4.09
C SER A 366 3.24 -10.14 -5.17
N TRP A 367 3.61 -11.12 -5.97
CA TRP A 367 2.73 -11.70 -6.97
C TRP A 367 1.51 -12.39 -6.34
N ALA A 368 1.71 -13.15 -5.26
CA ALA A 368 0.63 -13.77 -4.48
C ALA A 368 -0.35 -12.73 -3.91
N TRP A 369 0.15 -11.62 -3.38
CA TRP A 369 -0.66 -10.49 -2.91
C TRP A 369 -1.47 -9.86 -4.04
N ASN A 370 -0.81 -9.51 -5.15
CA ASN A 370 -1.46 -8.88 -6.30
C ASN A 370 -2.49 -9.78 -6.97
N PHE A 371 -2.31 -11.11 -6.91
CA PHE A 371 -3.31 -12.05 -7.42
C PHE A 371 -4.64 -11.92 -6.66
N GLY A 372 -4.58 -11.82 -5.33
CA GLY A 372 -5.77 -11.55 -4.51
C GLY A 372 -6.46 -10.23 -4.91
N TRP A 373 -5.68 -9.18 -5.12
CA TRP A 373 -6.18 -7.87 -5.54
C TRP A 373 -6.62 -7.78 -7.00
N ALA A 374 -6.19 -8.69 -7.87
CA ALA A 374 -6.67 -8.79 -9.23
C ALA A 374 -8.05 -9.44 -9.34
N VAL A 375 -8.40 -10.31 -8.39
CA VAL A 375 -9.66 -11.09 -8.43
C VAL A 375 -10.66 -10.61 -7.37
N GLY A 376 -10.17 -10.28 -6.17
CA GLY A 376 -11.00 -9.95 -5.01
C GLY A 376 -11.98 -8.79 -5.25
N PRO A 377 -11.56 -7.64 -5.79
CA PRO A 377 -12.44 -6.51 -5.99
C PRO A 377 -13.62 -6.80 -6.93
N TYR A 378 -13.40 -7.58 -7.98
CA TYR A 378 -14.48 -8.00 -8.89
C TYR A 378 -15.52 -8.89 -8.19
N ILE A 379 -15.05 -9.90 -7.44
CA ILE A 379 -15.93 -10.76 -6.62
C ILE A 379 -16.67 -9.93 -5.58
N SER A 380 -15.98 -8.99 -4.95
CA SER A 380 -16.59 -8.08 -3.99
C SER A 380 -17.72 -7.25 -4.60
N GLY A 381 -17.51 -6.68 -5.79
CA GLY A 381 -18.54 -5.92 -6.50
C GLY A 381 -19.79 -6.75 -6.77
N LEU A 382 -19.63 -7.99 -7.25
CA LEU A 382 -20.74 -8.95 -7.47
C LEU A 382 -21.51 -9.26 -6.19
N VAL A 383 -20.79 -9.49 -5.09
CA VAL A 383 -21.40 -9.83 -3.80
C VAL A 383 -22.11 -8.61 -3.20
N GLN A 384 -21.50 -7.43 -3.26
CA GLN A 384 -22.10 -6.19 -2.76
C GLN A 384 -23.40 -5.86 -3.46
N GLU A 385 -23.46 -6.05 -4.78
CA GLU A 385 -24.65 -5.74 -5.58
C GLU A 385 -25.85 -6.56 -5.19
N LYS A 386 -25.66 -7.85 -4.80
CA LYS A 386 -26.73 -8.78 -4.48
C LYS A 386 -27.02 -8.91 -2.98
N TYR A 387 -26.00 -8.84 -2.14
CA TYR A 387 -26.07 -9.25 -0.74
C TYR A 387 -25.55 -8.18 0.23
N GLY A 388 -25.06 -7.04 -0.28
CA GLY A 388 -24.44 -5.99 0.53
C GLY A 388 -23.11 -6.39 1.17
N PHE A 389 -22.73 -5.71 2.26
CA PHE A 389 -21.40 -5.86 2.88
C PHE A 389 -21.26 -7.06 3.82
N ALA A 390 -22.34 -7.55 4.43
CA ALA A 390 -22.25 -8.57 5.48
C ALA A 390 -21.51 -9.85 5.05
N PRO A 391 -21.79 -10.46 3.87
CA PRO A 391 -21.04 -11.63 3.41
C PRO A 391 -19.55 -11.35 3.20
N LEU A 392 -19.18 -10.11 2.82
CA LEU A 392 -17.78 -9.76 2.62
C LEU A 392 -17.02 -9.72 3.94
N PHE A 393 -17.61 -9.19 5.01
CA PHE A 393 -17.02 -9.24 6.35
C PHE A 393 -16.81 -10.67 6.82
N ILE A 394 -17.81 -11.56 6.63
CA ILE A 394 -17.72 -12.97 7.00
C ILE A 394 -16.61 -13.67 6.20
N ASN A 395 -16.62 -13.54 4.88
CA ASN A 395 -15.62 -14.20 4.02
C ASN A 395 -14.20 -13.68 4.30
N THR A 396 -14.04 -12.36 4.49
CA THR A 396 -12.75 -11.78 4.90
C THR A 396 -12.31 -12.32 6.26
N ALA A 397 -13.21 -12.43 7.22
CA ALA A 397 -12.91 -12.98 8.55
C ALA A 397 -12.47 -14.45 8.47
N ILE A 398 -13.15 -15.26 7.68
CA ILE A 398 -12.80 -16.68 7.44
C ILE A 398 -11.41 -16.77 6.80
N LEU A 399 -11.15 -16.00 5.75
CA LEU A 399 -9.84 -16.00 5.06
C LEU A 399 -8.72 -15.55 6.00
N TYR A 400 -8.94 -14.53 6.82
CA TYR A 400 -7.95 -14.08 7.80
C TYR A 400 -7.73 -15.13 8.90
N ALA A 401 -8.78 -15.78 9.38
CA ALA A 401 -8.65 -16.89 10.34
C ALA A 401 -7.82 -18.05 9.75
N ILE A 402 -8.08 -18.41 8.49
CA ILE A 402 -7.28 -19.42 7.77
C ILE A 402 -5.83 -18.97 7.62
N ALA A 403 -5.56 -17.73 7.20
CA ALA A 403 -4.21 -17.21 7.05
C ALA A 403 -3.43 -17.23 8.38
N ILE A 404 -4.07 -16.81 9.48
CA ILE A 404 -3.51 -16.85 10.84
C ILE A 404 -3.20 -18.30 11.25
N GLY A 405 -4.16 -19.21 11.06
CA GLY A 405 -4.02 -20.63 11.37
C GLY A 405 -2.87 -21.27 10.57
N VAL A 406 -2.78 -21.02 9.27
CA VAL A 406 -1.72 -21.49 8.38
C VAL A 406 -0.35 -20.95 8.83
N THR A 407 -0.29 -19.64 9.16
CA THR A 407 0.94 -19.03 9.69
C THR A 407 1.38 -19.70 10.98
N TRP A 408 0.47 -19.94 11.90
CA TRP A 408 0.76 -20.63 13.15
C TRP A 408 1.21 -22.08 12.96
N LEU A 409 0.52 -22.82 12.10
CA LEU A 409 0.85 -24.23 11.79
C LEU A 409 2.24 -24.36 11.16
N PHE A 410 2.63 -23.46 10.26
CA PHE A 410 3.91 -23.54 9.57
C PHE A 410 5.08 -23.06 10.43
N PHE A 411 4.88 -22.05 11.27
CA PHE A 411 5.97 -21.32 11.91
C PHE A 411 5.85 -21.22 13.43
N GLY A 412 4.67 -21.44 14.03
CA GLY A 412 4.43 -21.22 15.46
C GLY A 412 5.11 -22.25 16.38
N ARG A 413 5.37 -23.46 15.89
CA ARG A 413 5.98 -24.55 16.66
C ARG A 413 7.52 -24.59 16.57
N LYS A 414 8.13 -23.90 15.64
CA LYS A 414 9.60 -23.83 15.52
C LYS A 414 10.14 -22.82 16.53
N ARG A 415 10.84 -23.27 17.56
CA ARG A 415 11.75 -22.40 18.30
C ARG A 415 12.73 -21.79 17.29
N PRO A 416 13.04 -20.49 17.34
CA PRO A 416 14.12 -19.95 16.52
C PRO A 416 15.35 -20.78 16.83
N ALA A 417 15.96 -21.35 15.79
CA ALA A 417 17.30 -21.91 15.94
C ALA A 417 18.15 -20.75 16.45
N THR A 418 18.66 -20.91 17.68
CA THR A 418 19.63 -20.00 18.23
C THR A 418 20.73 -19.91 17.18
N VAL A 419 20.96 -18.72 16.64
CA VAL A 419 22.11 -18.46 15.77
C VAL A 419 23.30 -18.94 16.59
N ALA A 420 23.89 -20.05 16.15
CA ALA A 420 25.08 -20.56 16.79
C ALA A 420 26.11 -19.43 16.74
N ALA A 421 26.49 -18.95 17.91
CA ALA A 421 27.55 -17.96 18.03
C ALA A 421 28.75 -18.52 17.25
N VAL A 422 29.15 -17.76 16.22
CA VAL A 422 30.42 -18.02 15.52
C VAL A 422 31.49 -17.97 16.62
N PRO A 423 32.27 -19.05 16.85
CA PRO A 423 33.37 -18.99 17.80
C PRO A 423 34.31 -17.89 17.32
N ALA A 424 34.59 -16.92 18.20
CA ALA A 424 35.67 -15.97 17.99
C ALA A 424 36.99 -16.77 17.84
N ALA A 425 37.56 -16.67 16.63
CA ALA A 425 38.93 -17.11 16.33
C ALA A 425 39.88 -15.94 16.44
#